data_cc18146a6c38342d4bb3dc3cd04749c1
#
_entry.id   cc18146a6c38342d4bb3dc3cd04749c1
#
_cell.length_a   1.000
_cell.length_b   1.000
_cell.length_c   1.000
_cell.angle_alpha   90.00
_cell.angle_beta   90.00
_cell.angle_gamma   90.00
#
_symmetry.space_group_name_H-M   'P 1'
#
loop_
_entity.id
_entity.type
_entity.pdbx_description
1 polymer ?
#
loop_
_entity_poly.entity_id
_entity_poly.type
_entity_poly.pdbx_seq_one_letter_code
_entity_poly.pdbx_strand_id
1 'polypeptide(L)'
;MIKTKRLNIYPASDEQMETLIEEENIPELKAAYQEMLDGCRLHPDDWLWYVVWIMERNDGTGTIVGNLCFKGISEEEMVEIGYGTNPEFEGQGYMTEAVSAVVEWAEQQPGVRIVEAEAEEDNLASIRVLEKCGFTRTGIMGEEGPRFSRK
;
A
#
# COMPACT_ATOMS: atom_id res chain seq x y z
N MET A 1 -1.44 -0.29 14.40
CA MET A 1 -2.75 -0.40 13.69
C MET A 1 -3.30 0.99 13.41
N ILE A 2 -3.79 1.19 12.20
CA ILE A 2 -4.41 2.46 11.77
C ILE A 2 -5.91 2.22 11.68
N LYS A 3 -6.70 3.02 12.36
CA LYS A 3 -8.17 2.90 12.34
C LYS A 3 -8.78 4.05 11.55
N THR A 4 -9.72 3.70 10.66
CA THR A 4 -10.51 4.68 9.93
C THR A 4 -11.98 4.47 10.27
N LYS A 5 -12.87 5.20 9.61
CA LYS A 5 -14.30 5.08 9.85
C LYS A 5 -14.80 3.64 9.65
N ARG A 6 -14.32 2.95 8.62
CA ARG A 6 -14.81 1.61 8.24
C ARG A 6 -13.76 0.51 8.31
N LEU A 7 -12.48 0.85 8.52
CA LEU A 7 -11.38 -0.09 8.37
C LEU A 7 -10.45 -0.11 9.58
N ASN A 8 -9.87 -1.28 9.81
CA ASN A 8 -8.66 -1.45 10.60
C ASN A 8 -7.57 -1.82 9.59
N ILE A 9 -6.45 -1.10 9.61
CA ILE A 9 -5.36 -1.30 8.67
C ILE A 9 -4.11 -1.65 9.49
N TYR A 10 -3.51 -2.80 9.21
CA TYR A 10 -2.41 -3.29 10.03
C TYR A 10 -1.41 -4.08 9.19
N PRO A 11 -0.13 -4.09 9.62
CA PRO A 11 0.88 -4.87 8.92
C PRO A 11 0.63 -6.36 9.12
N ALA A 12 0.79 -7.14 8.06
CA ALA A 12 0.63 -8.60 8.13
C ALA A 12 1.72 -9.22 8.99
N SER A 13 1.37 -10.27 9.73
CA SER A 13 2.34 -11.09 10.45
C SER A 13 3.08 -12.00 9.46
N ASP A 14 4.18 -12.61 9.90
CA ASP A 14 4.92 -13.58 9.08
C ASP A 14 4.00 -14.70 8.61
N GLU A 15 3.15 -15.20 9.51
CA GLU A 15 2.17 -16.25 9.19
C GLU A 15 1.18 -15.78 8.13
N GLN A 16 0.69 -14.56 8.24
CA GLN A 16 -0.23 -13.99 7.24
C GLN A 16 0.47 -13.81 5.89
N MET A 17 1.72 -13.39 5.89
CA MET A 17 2.52 -13.27 4.66
C MET A 17 2.70 -14.64 4.00
N GLU A 18 3.02 -15.66 4.77
CA GLU A 18 3.17 -17.02 4.26
C GLU A 18 1.87 -17.54 3.65
N THR A 19 0.72 -17.26 4.29
CA THR A 19 -0.60 -17.63 3.78
C THR A 19 -0.89 -16.92 2.45
N LEU A 20 -0.58 -15.62 2.36
CA LEU A 20 -0.73 -14.88 1.10
C LEU A 20 0.08 -15.49 -0.03
N ILE A 21 1.31 -15.92 0.26
CA ILE A 21 2.19 -16.54 -0.72
C ILE A 21 1.62 -17.89 -1.16
N GLU A 22 1.17 -18.71 -0.22
CA GLU A 22 0.62 -20.04 -0.52
C GLU A 22 -0.67 -19.98 -1.34
N GLU A 23 -1.54 -19.04 -1.03
CA GLU A 23 -2.86 -18.92 -1.66
C GLU A 23 -2.85 -18.17 -2.98
N GLU A 24 -1.76 -17.47 -3.29
CA GLU A 24 -1.69 -16.70 -4.54
C GLU A 24 -1.38 -17.60 -5.72
N ASN A 25 -2.23 -17.53 -6.75
CA ASN A 25 -2.10 -18.36 -7.94
C ASN A 25 -1.38 -17.66 -9.10
N ILE A 26 -1.26 -16.35 -9.06
CA ILE A 26 -0.57 -15.57 -10.09
C ILE A 26 0.92 -15.54 -9.77
N PRO A 27 1.79 -16.15 -10.61
CA PRO A 27 3.22 -16.27 -10.29
C PRO A 27 3.91 -14.95 -9.99
N GLU A 28 3.58 -13.89 -10.70
CA GLU A 28 4.18 -12.56 -10.51
C GLU A 28 3.82 -11.96 -9.15
N LEU A 29 2.56 -12.12 -8.72
CA LEU A 29 2.11 -11.65 -7.42
C LEU A 29 2.68 -12.49 -6.29
N LYS A 30 2.76 -13.80 -6.49
CA LYS A 30 3.37 -14.71 -5.52
C LYS A 30 4.83 -14.34 -5.29
N ALA A 31 5.57 -14.07 -6.37
CA ALA A 31 6.97 -13.65 -6.29
C ALA A 31 7.10 -12.30 -5.58
N ALA A 32 6.19 -11.36 -5.84
CA ALA A 32 6.18 -10.04 -5.18
C ALA A 32 5.97 -10.17 -3.67
N TYR A 33 5.04 -11.00 -3.23
CA TYR A 33 4.82 -11.23 -1.80
C TYR A 33 6.03 -11.89 -1.14
N GLN A 34 6.69 -12.81 -1.84
CA GLN A 34 7.91 -13.44 -1.33
C GLN A 34 9.02 -12.40 -1.17
N GLU A 35 9.19 -11.53 -2.16
CA GLU A 35 10.16 -10.42 -2.09
C GLU A 35 9.89 -9.51 -0.90
N MET A 36 8.63 -9.20 -0.63
CA MET A 36 8.24 -8.38 0.52
C MET A 36 8.63 -9.06 1.83
N LEU A 37 8.34 -10.34 1.97
CA LEU A 37 8.69 -11.10 3.17
C LEU A 37 10.20 -11.15 3.35
N ASP A 38 10.94 -11.40 2.29
CA ASP A 38 12.41 -11.40 2.32
C ASP A 38 12.94 -10.03 2.74
N GLY A 39 12.32 -8.94 2.23
CA GLY A 39 12.67 -7.58 2.61
C GLY A 39 12.48 -7.32 4.10
N CYS A 40 11.39 -7.80 4.68
CA CYS A 40 11.13 -7.68 6.12
C CYS A 40 12.25 -8.36 6.94
N ARG A 41 12.70 -9.52 6.49
CA ARG A 41 13.75 -10.30 7.18
C ARG A 41 15.12 -9.65 7.03
N LEU A 42 15.39 -9.02 5.88
CA LEU A 42 16.64 -8.32 5.62
C LEU A 42 16.71 -6.94 6.31
N HIS A 43 15.54 -6.35 6.59
CA HIS A 43 15.44 -5.00 7.18
C HIS A 43 14.57 -5.03 8.43
N PRO A 44 14.96 -5.75 9.49
CA PRO A 44 14.10 -5.93 10.66
C PRO A 44 13.72 -4.63 11.38
N ASP A 45 14.57 -3.59 11.29
CA ASP A 45 14.28 -2.29 11.90
C ASP A 45 13.34 -1.43 11.05
N ASP A 46 13.22 -1.74 9.75
CA ASP A 46 12.40 -1.00 8.79
C ASP A 46 11.30 -1.87 8.17
N TRP A 47 10.96 -2.97 8.80
CA TRP A 47 10.06 -3.99 8.22
C TRP A 47 8.68 -3.43 7.82
N LEU A 48 8.21 -2.39 8.50
CA LEU A 48 6.93 -1.76 8.17
C LEU A 48 6.89 -1.18 6.74
N TRP A 49 8.06 -0.87 6.18
CA TRP A 49 8.17 -0.35 4.81
C TRP A 49 8.30 -1.45 3.75
N TYR A 50 8.31 -2.71 4.18
CA TYR A 50 8.47 -3.87 3.29
C TYR A 50 7.29 -4.84 3.35
N VAL A 51 6.48 -4.80 4.39
CA VAL A 51 5.39 -5.76 4.64
C VAL A 51 4.11 -5.35 3.92
N VAL A 52 3.25 -6.32 3.66
CA VAL A 52 1.87 -6.05 3.20
C VAL A 52 1.06 -5.52 4.38
N TRP A 53 0.30 -4.46 4.16
CA TRP A 53 -0.68 -3.94 5.12
C TRP A 53 -2.06 -4.41 4.71
N ILE A 54 -2.78 -5.00 5.65
CA ILE A 54 -4.10 -5.59 5.42
C ILE A 54 -5.17 -4.57 5.74
N MET A 55 -6.17 -4.48 4.87
CA MET A 55 -7.34 -3.61 5.05
C MET A 55 -8.53 -4.47 5.43
N GLU A 56 -8.91 -4.44 6.70
CA GLU A 56 -9.99 -5.24 7.24
C GLU A 56 -11.15 -4.35 7.68
N ARG A 57 -12.37 -4.77 7.37
CA ARG A 57 -13.55 -4.03 7.84
C ARG A 57 -13.65 -4.11 9.36
N ASN A 58 -13.99 -2.98 9.98
CA ASN A 58 -14.10 -2.90 11.45
C ASN A 58 -15.52 -3.12 11.97
N ASP A 59 -16.37 -3.79 11.18
CA ASP A 59 -17.76 -4.09 11.52
C ASP A 59 -17.94 -5.42 12.25
N GLY A 60 -16.85 -6.05 12.67
CA GLY A 60 -16.88 -7.31 13.40
C GLY A 60 -16.89 -8.56 12.51
N THR A 61 -16.95 -8.40 11.19
CA THR A 61 -16.97 -9.55 10.27
C THR A 61 -15.60 -10.13 9.96
N GLY A 62 -14.53 -9.35 10.16
CA GLY A 62 -13.18 -9.74 9.78
C GLY A 62 -12.95 -9.75 8.27
N THR A 63 -13.87 -9.15 7.50
CA THR A 63 -13.78 -9.13 6.04
C THR A 63 -12.62 -8.29 5.56
N ILE A 64 -11.75 -8.87 4.73
CA ILE A 64 -10.60 -8.18 4.14
C ILE A 64 -11.02 -7.64 2.78
N VAL A 65 -10.89 -6.33 2.60
CA VAL A 65 -11.33 -5.65 1.37
C VAL A 65 -10.20 -5.37 0.40
N GLY A 66 -8.96 -5.45 0.85
CA GLY A 66 -7.80 -5.20 0.02
C GLY A 66 -6.53 -5.15 0.83
N ASN A 67 -5.46 -4.74 0.19
CA ASN A 67 -4.19 -4.53 0.86
C ASN A 67 -3.42 -3.38 0.23
N LEU A 68 -2.40 -2.93 0.94
CA LEU A 68 -1.48 -1.94 0.41
C LEU A 68 -0.08 -2.25 0.95
N CYS A 69 0.91 -1.63 0.37
CA CYS A 69 2.28 -1.82 0.79
C CYS A 69 3.10 -0.58 0.47
N PHE A 70 4.25 -0.49 1.11
CA PHE A 70 5.29 0.44 0.70
C PHE A 70 6.38 -0.37 0.00
N LYS A 71 7.09 0.26 -0.92
CA LYS A 71 8.17 -0.41 -1.67
C LYS A 71 9.55 -0.07 -1.06
N GLY A 72 9.65 -0.21 0.27
CA GLY A 72 10.85 0.13 1.01
C GLY A 72 10.95 1.63 1.29
N ILE A 73 12.04 2.01 1.91
CA ILE A 73 12.37 3.41 2.17
C ILE A 73 13.72 3.73 1.54
N SER A 74 13.81 4.85 0.82
CA SER A 74 15.05 5.25 0.15
C SER A 74 15.94 6.08 1.07
N GLU A 75 17.22 6.20 0.69
CA GLU A 75 18.17 7.08 1.38
C GLU A 75 17.75 8.55 1.30
N GLU A 76 16.92 8.90 0.34
CA GLU A 76 16.39 10.25 0.13
C GLU A 76 15.14 10.52 0.95
N GLU A 77 14.82 9.63 1.90
CA GLU A 77 13.67 9.76 2.79
C GLU A 77 12.33 9.71 2.05
N MET A 78 12.27 8.92 0.98
CA MET A 78 11.09 8.74 0.16
C MET A 78 10.57 7.31 0.30
N VAL A 79 9.25 7.17 0.47
CA VAL A 79 8.58 5.88 0.39
C VAL A 79 7.59 5.91 -0.78
N GLU A 80 7.42 4.76 -1.42
CA GLU A 80 6.45 4.62 -2.50
C GLU A 80 5.34 3.69 -2.06
N ILE A 81 4.09 4.10 -2.23
CA ILE A 81 2.92 3.31 -1.86
C ILE A 81 2.34 2.59 -3.08
N GLY A 82 1.98 1.31 -2.89
CA GLY A 82 1.22 0.53 -3.86
C GLY A 82 0.00 -0.07 -3.17
N TYR A 83 -1.08 -0.32 -3.93
CA TYR A 83 -2.32 -0.81 -3.34
C TYR A 83 -3.18 -1.57 -4.34
N GLY A 84 -4.07 -2.42 -3.80
CA GLY A 84 -5.05 -3.15 -4.59
C GLY A 84 -6.30 -3.45 -3.77
N THR A 85 -7.46 -3.24 -4.37
CA THR A 85 -8.75 -3.57 -3.77
C THR A 85 -9.24 -4.89 -4.36
N ASN A 86 -9.80 -5.78 -3.52
CA ASN A 86 -10.44 -6.98 -4.03
C ASN A 86 -11.62 -6.56 -4.93
N PRO A 87 -11.79 -7.20 -6.10
CA PRO A 87 -12.78 -6.77 -7.09
C PRO A 87 -14.19 -6.55 -6.55
N GLU A 88 -14.64 -7.39 -5.63
CA GLU A 88 -16.00 -7.29 -5.05
C GLU A 88 -16.20 -6.05 -4.18
N PHE A 89 -15.12 -5.37 -3.79
CA PHE A 89 -15.18 -4.18 -2.94
C PHE A 89 -14.77 -2.89 -3.66
N GLU A 90 -14.50 -2.96 -4.95
CA GLU A 90 -14.16 -1.78 -5.73
C GLU A 90 -15.34 -0.80 -5.84
N GLY A 91 -15.04 0.48 -6.00
CA GLY A 91 -16.05 1.50 -6.19
C GLY A 91 -16.80 1.92 -4.93
N GLN A 92 -16.36 1.48 -3.76
CA GLN A 92 -17.03 1.79 -2.48
C GLN A 92 -16.26 2.78 -1.61
N GLY A 93 -15.16 3.33 -2.13
CA GLY A 93 -14.35 4.32 -1.42
C GLY A 93 -13.39 3.78 -0.38
N TYR A 94 -13.27 2.47 -0.25
CA TYR A 94 -12.38 1.87 0.72
C TYR A 94 -10.91 2.24 0.49
N MET A 95 -10.46 2.20 -0.76
CA MET A 95 -9.06 2.48 -1.06
C MET A 95 -8.71 3.95 -0.80
N THR A 96 -9.60 4.89 -1.15
CA THR A 96 -9.39 6.30 -0.85
C THR A 96 -9.28 6.53 0.66
N GLU A 97 -10.15 5.89 1.42
CA GLU A 97 -10.14 5.96 2.88
C GLU A 97 -8.84 5.40 3.46
N ALA A 98 -8.38 4.25 2.97
CA ALA A 98 -7.18 3.60 3.44
C ALA A 98 -5.92 4.37 3.09
N VAL A 99 -5.76 4.76 1.84
CA VAL A 99 -4.58 5.49 1.36
C VAL A 99 -4.44 6.81 2.10
N SER A 100 -5.54 7.56 2.26
CA SER A 100 -5.52 8.82 3.00
C SER A 100 -4.97 8.66 4.42
N ALA A 101 -5.46 7.66 5.14
CA ALA A 101 -5.04 7.41 6.52
C ALA A 101 -3.59 6.92 6.61
N VAL A 102 -3.21 6.01 5.72
CA VAL A 102 -1.87 5.42 5.72
C VAL A 102 -0.81 6.43 5.32
N VAL A 103 -1.11 7.29 4.35
CA VAL A 103 -0.18 8.34 3.92
C VAL A 103 0.03 9.35 5.05
N GLU A 104 -1.02 9.75 5.75
CA GLU A 104 -0.88 10.64 6.92
C GLU A 104 -0.01 10.00 8.00
N TRP A 105 -0.21 8.71 8.26
CA TRP A 105 0.63 7.98 9.19
C TRP A 105 2.10 7.97 8.72
N ALA A 106 2.33 7.68 7.43
CA ALA A 106 3.68 7.60 6.88
C ALA A 106 4.43 8.93 6.99
N GLU A 107 3.75 10.03 6.72
CA GLU A 107 4.34 11.37 6.80
C GLU A 107 4.79 11.75 8.20
N GLN A 108 4.23 11.13 9.23
CA GLN A 108 4.58 11.35 10.62
C GLN A 108 5.75 10.50 11.10
N GLN A 109 6.19 9.54 10.29
CA GLN A 109 7.26 8.64 10.70
C GLN A 109 8.63 9.28 10.50
N PRO A 110 9.57 9.02 11.44
CA PRO A 110 10.96 9.49 11.27
C PRO A 110 11.55 8.92 9.99
N GLY A 111 12.28 9.73 9.26
CA GLY A 111 12.93 9.30 8.02
C GLY A 111 12.06 9.32 6.78
N VAL A 112 10.83 9.83 6.88
CA VAL A 112 9.95 10.00 5.72
C VAL A 112 9.69 11.47 5.46
N ARG A 113 10.08 11.91 4.26
CA ARG A 113 9.90 13.30 3.83
C ARG A 113 8.86 13.40 2.71
N ILE A 114 8.82 12.41 1.83
CA ILE A 114 7.94 12.38 0.65
C ILE A 114 7.32 11.00 0.53
N VAL A 115 6.02 10.95 0.18
CA VAL A 115 5.34 9.74 -0.25
C VAL A 115 5.05 9.85 -1.73
N GLU A 116 5.48 8.86 -2.51
CA GLU A 116 5.24 8.79 -3.94
C GLU A 116 4.41 7.57 -4.31
N ALA A 117 3.85 7.59 -5.52
CA ALA A 117 3.08 6.48 -6.07
C ALA A 117 3.16 6.52 -7.59
N GLU A 118 2.94 5.37 -8.21
CA GLU A 118 2.78 5.28 -9.67
C GLU A 118 1.41 4.68 -9.97
N ALA A 119 0.84 5.06 -11.10
CA ALA A 119 -0.39 4.48 -11.60
C ALA A 119 -0.29 4.34 -13.10
N GLU A 120 -0.89 3.28 -13.66
CA GLU A 120 -0.98 3.15 -15.11
C GLU A 120 -1.83 4.28 -15.66
N GLU A 121 -1.44 4.80 -16.83
CA GLU A 121 -2.06 5.98 -17.42
C GLU A 121 -3.56 5.79 -17.71
N ASP A 122 -3.97 4.56 -18.01
CA ASP A 122 -5.36 4.22 -18.26
C ASP A 122 -6.13 3.74 -17.02
N ASN A 123 -5.45 3.63 -15.88
CA ASN A 123 -6.10 3.23 -14.62
C ASN A 123 -6.68 4.46 -13.92
N LEU A 124 -7.82 4.92 -14.44
CA LEU A 124 -8.48 6.14 -13.95
C LEU A 124 -8.91 6.02 -12.48
N ALA A 125 -9.30 4.82 -12.05
CA ALA A 125 -9.70 4.59 -10.66
C ALA A 125 -8.54 4.85 -9.69
N SER A 126 -7.35 4.33 -10.02
CA SER A 126 -6.15 4.53 -9.20
C SER A 126 -5.72 6.00 -9.17
N ILE A 127 -5.72 6.65 -10.35
CA ILE A 127 -5.38 8.07 -10.45
C ILE A 127 -6.33 8.91 -9.60
N ARG A 128 -7.62 8.59 -9.63
CA ARG A 128 -8.63 9.31 -8.83
C ARG A 128 -8.40 9.14 -7.32
N VAL A 129 -8.01 7.94 -6.88
CA VAL A 129 -7.64 7.70 -5.48
C VAL A 129 -6.48 8.62 -5.08
N LEU A 130 -5.43 8.67 -5.89
CA LEU A 130 -4.26 9.51 -5.61
C LEU A 130 -4.62 10.98 -5.55
N GLU A 131 -5.40 11.48 -6.51
CA GLU A 131 -5.82 12.88 -6.53
C GLU A 131 -6.66 13.24 -5.30
N LYS A 132 -7.59 12.36 -4.91
CA LYS A 132 -8.42 12.59 -3.72
C LYS A 132 -7.59 12.57 -2.43
N CYS A 133 -6.48 11.87 -2.42
CA CYS A 133 -5.58 11.82 -1.27
C CYS A 133 -4.51 12.92 -1.27
N GLY A 134 -4.61 13.88 -2.18
CA GLY A 134 -3.72 15.03 -2.20
C GLY A 134 -2.42 14.84 -2.97
N PHE A 135 -2.32 13.77 -3.75
CA PHE A 135 -1.16 13.56 -4.61
C PHE A 135 -1.26 14.40 -5.88
N THR A 136 -0.13 14.87 -6.38
CA THR A 136 -0.02 15.60 -7.64
C THR A 136 1.00 14.92 -8.55
N ARG A 137 0.81 15.08 -9.86
CA ARG A 137 1.75 14.51 -10.84
C ARG A 137 3.10 15.21 -10.73
N THR A 138 4.18 14.42 -10.78
CA THR A 138 5.54 14.97 -10.72
C THR A 138 6.06 15.40 -12.09
N GLY A 139 5.44 14.94 -13.17
CA GLY A 139 5.93 15.13 -14.52
C GLY A 139 6.92 14.05 -14.95
N ILE A 140 7.24 13.10 -14.06
CA ILE A 140 8.16 12.00 -14.35
C ILE A 140 7.33 10.76 -14.69
N MET A 141 7.75 10.00 -15.69
CA MET A 141 7.18 8.72 -16.05
C MET A 141 8.01 7.62 -15.39
N GLY A 142 7.36 6.77 -14.57
CA GLY A 142 7.99 5.62 -13.95
C GLY A 142 7.79 4.36 -14.78
N GLU A 143 8.12 3.22 -14.18
CA GLU A 143 8.01 1.92 -14.87
C GLU A 143 6.56 1.54 -15.20
N GLU A 144 5.63 1.89 -14.33
CA GLU A 144 4.21 1.54 -14.51
C GLU A 144 3.41 2.64 -15.19
N GLY A 145 3.83 3.89 -15.08
CA GLY A 145 3.13 5.05 -15.61
C GLY A 145 3.54 6.32 -14.92
N PRO A 146 2.72 7.38 -14.99
CA PRO A 146 3.08 8.66 -14.35
C PRO A 146 3.26 8.52 -12.85
N ARG A 147 4.26 9.25 -12.33
CA ARG A 147 4.52 9.29 -10.90
C ARG A 147 3.77 10.45 -10.26
N PHE A 148 3.35 10.21 -9.04
CA PHE A 148 2.64 11.17 -8.20
C PHE A 148 3.41 11.34 -6.90
N SER A 149 3.31 12.52 -6.29
CA SER A 149 3.92 12.74 -4.97
C SER A 149 3.00 13.56 -4.07
N ARG A 150 3.19 13.34 -2.78
CA ARG A 150 2.56 14.13 -1.72
C ARG A 150 3.65 14.51 -0.72
N LYS A 151 3.78 15.80 -0.48
CA LYS A 151 4.76 16.37 0.46
C LYS A 151 4.09 16.87 1.72
#